data_dd8adb17f9253ab6fefbb19749e58638
#
_entry.id   dd8adb17f9253ab6fefbb19749e58638
#
_cell.length_a   1.000
_cell.length_b   1.000
_cell.length_c   1.000
_cell.angle_alpha   90.00
_cell.angle_beta   90.00
_cell.angle_gamma   90.00
#
_symmetry.space_group_name_H-M   'P 1'
#
loop_
_entity.id
_entity.type
_entity.pdbx_description
1 polymer ?
#
loop_
_entity_poly.entity_id
_entity_poly.type
_entity_poly.pdbx_seq_one_letter_code
_entity_poly.pdbx_strand_id
1 'polypeptide(L)'
;MGNYPKSINASSLNDWFNSEKEDPVLIDVREHSELEIARFSKEFLHIPISKVTFEYVEERFAGLLDREIVVTCHAGIRSYNFSQWCLDNNIVSEIWTLEEGIDAVSYTHLTLPTKLTV
;
A
#
# COMPACT_ATOMS: atom_id res chain seq x y z
N MET A 1 -8.71 9.65 -21.27
CA MET A 1 -8.62 8.22 -21.05
C MET A 1 -8.27 7.97 -19.63
N GLY A 2 -9.15 7.34 -18.92
CA GLY A 2 -8.92 7.11 -17.50
C GLY A 2 -7.95 5.97 -17.26
N ASN A 3 -6.90 6.25 -16.53
CA ASN A 3 -6.11 5.21 -15.92
C ASN A 3 -6.74 4.90 -14.57
N TYR A 4 -6.73 3.64 -14.21
CA TYR A 4 -7.25 3.20 -12.93
C TYR A 4 -6.20 2.37 -12.21
N PRO A 5 -6.20 2.35 -10.88
CA PRO A 5 -5.31 1.47 -10.15
C PRO A 5 -5.56 0.01 -10.52
N LYS A 6 -4.50 -0.76 -10.60
CA LYS A 6 -4.61 -2.21 -10.76
C LYS A 6 -4.95 -2.78 -9.39
N SER A 7 -5.77 -3.83 -9.37
CA SER A 7 -6.14 -4.47 -8.12
C SER A 7 -5.34 -5.75 -7.92
N ILE A 8 -4.99 -6.02 -6.67
CA ILE A 8 -4.33 -7.28 -6.31
C ILE A 8 -4.95 -7.76 -5.00
N ASN A 9 -5.18 -9.05 -4.88
CA ASN A 9 -5.69 -9.60 -3.62
C ASN A 9 -4.53 -10.05 -2.74
N ALA A 10 -4.85 -10.35 -1.48
CA ALA A 10 -3.82 -10.70 -0.49
C ALA A 10 -3.05 -11.96 -0.87
N SER A 11 -3.72 -12.94 -1.43
CA SER A 11 -3.07 -14.19 -1.84
C SER A 11 -2.05 -13.95 -2.95
N SER A 12 -2.42 -13.16 -3.96
CA SER A 12 -1.53 -12.82 -5.06
C SER A 12 -0.35 -11.98 -4.60
N LEU A 13 -0.59 -11.06 -3.67
CA LEU A 13 0.49 -10.25 -3.11
C LEU A 13 1.47 -11.13 -2.34
N ASN A 14 0.95 -12.07 -1.56
CA ASN A 14 1.80 -13.01 -0.83
C ASN A 14 2.65 -13.86 -1.79
N ASP A 15 2.05 -14.31 -2.88
CA ASP A 15 2.77 -15.06 -3.91
C ASP A 15 3.87 -14.22 -4.53
N TRP A 16 3.60 -12.93 -4.75
CA TRP A 16 4.60 -12.01 -5.30
C TRP A 16 5.82 -11.93 -4.37
N PHE A 17 5.59 -11.75 -3.06
CA PHE A 17 6.70 -11.69 -2.10
C PHE A 17 7.49 -12.99 -2.01
N ASN A 18 6.85 -14.11 -2.33
CA ASN A 18 7.51 -15.43 -2.29
C ASN A 18 8.11 -15.83 -3.65
N SER A 19 7.98 -14.98 -4.65
CA SER A 19 8.49 -15.25 -6.00
C SER A 19 9.94 -14.77 -6.14
N GLU A 20 10.53 -15.05 -7.29
CA GLU A 20 11.88 -14.56 -7.60
C GLU A 20 11.87 -13.15 -8.16
N LYS A 21 10.69 -12.57 -8.40
CA LYS A 21 10.58 -11.19 -8.86
C LYS A 21 10.96 -10.23 -7.75
N GLU A 22 11.39 -9.04 -8.13
CA GLU A 22 11.64 -7.97 -7.16
C GLU A 22 10.36 -7.69 -6.38
N ASP A 23 10.48 -7.54 -5.07
CA ASP A 23 9.35 -7.21 -4.21
C ASP A 23 8.77 -5.85 -4.60
N PRO A 24 7.44 -5.71 -4.55
CA PRO A 24 6.84 -4.39 -4.74
C PRO A 24 7.12 -3.51 -3.53
N VAL A 25 7.06 -2.21 -3.74
CA VAL A 25 7.10 -1.25 -2.63
C VAL A 25 5.69 -1.23 -2.02
N LEU A 26 5.59 -1.53 -0.74
CA LEU A 26 4.31 -1.41 -0.02
C LEU A 26 4.16 -0.02 0.54
N ILE A 27 2.98 0.58 0.35
CA ILE A 27 2.65 1.87 0.93
C ILE A 27 1.38 1.70 1.75
N ASP A 28 1.45 2.04 3.04
CA ASP A 28 0.29 2.00 3.92
C ASP A 28 -0.20 3.41 4.15
N VAL A 29 -1.45 3.69 3.78
CA VAL A 29 -2.03 5.04 3.91
C VAL A 29 -2.92 5.18 5.14
N ARG A 30 -2.89 4.20 6.05
CA ARG A 30 -3.65 4.29 7.29
C ARG A 30 -3.02 5.33 8.22
N GLU A 31 -3.79 5.75 9.22
CA GLU A 31 -3.27 6.68 10.21
C GLU A 31 -2.34 5.96 11.19
N HIS A 32 -1.49 6.72 11.85
CA HIS A 32 -0.50 6.16 12.76
C HIS A 32 -1.12 5.26 13.84
N SER A 33 -2.26 5.66 14.38
CA SER A 33 -2.93 4.88 15.42
C SER A 33 -3.37 3.49 14.97
N GLU A 34 -3.66 3.34 13.67
CA GLU A 34 -4.07 2.05 13.12
C GLU A 34 -2.89 1.07 13.06
N LEU A 35 -1.68 1.58 12.90
CA LEU A 35 -0.48 0.74 12.86
C LEU A 35 -0.17 0.13 14.22
N GLU A 36 -0.71 0.71 15.29
CA GLU A 36 -0.51 0.17 16.63
C GLU A 36 -1.34 -1.09 16.87
N ILE A 37 -2.37 -1.30 16.07
CA ILE A 37 -3.25 -2.46 16.21
C ILE A 37 -2.70 -3.63 15.39
N ALA A 38 -2.35 -3.37 14.14
CA ALA A 38 -1.76 -4.37 13.26
C ALA A 38 -0.98 -3.66 12.17
N ARG A 39 0.11 -4.27 11.72
CA ARG A 39 0.93 -3.71 10.65
C ARG A 39 1.51 -4.85 9.82
N PHE A 40 1.94 -4.53 8.61
CA PHE A 40 2.55 -5.52 7.74
C PHE A 40 3.84 -6.05 8.35
N SER A 41 4.10 -7.35 8.15
CA SER A 41 5.37 -7.96 8.54
C SER A 41 6.48 -7.61 7.56
N LYS A 42 6.11 -7.20 6.36
CA LYS A 42 7.08 -6.76 5.34
C LYS A 42 7.35 -5.27 5.51
N GLU A 43 8.50 -4.84 5.04
CA GLU A 43 8.84 -3.43 5.07
C GLU A 43 7.83 -2.63 4.24
N PHE A 44 7.42 -1.49 4.75
CA PHE A 44 6.48 -0.63 4.04
C PHE A 44 6.77 0.84 4.30
N LEU A 45 6.35 1.67 3.36
CA LEU A 45 6.43 3.11 3.49
C LEU A 45 5.09 3.61 4.03
N HIS A 46 5.13 4.42 5.08
CA HIS A 46 3.92 4.95 5.69
C HIS A 46 3.63 6.36 5.17
N ILE A 47 2.48 6.51 4.52
CA ILE A 47 2.00 7.81 4.04
C ILE A 47 0.56 7.99 4.55
N PRO A 48 0.38 8.52 5.77
CA PRO A 48 -0.98 8.67 6.31
C PRO A 48 -1.82 9.59 5.43
N ILE A 49 -3.06 9.16 5.16
CA ILE A 49 -3.92 9.90 4.24
C ILE A 49 -4.15 11.35 4.70
N SER A 50 -4.15 11.58 6.02
CA SER A 50 -4.35 12.92 6.58
C SER A 50 -3.21 13.90 6.26
N LYS A 51 -2.07 13.39 5.83
CA LYS A 51 -0.90 14.24 5.51
C LYS A 51 -0.67 14.41 4.02
N VAL A 52 -1.56 13.87 3.19
CA VAL A 52 -1.35 13.87 1.74
C VAL A 52 -1.48 15.27 1.18
N THR A 53 -0.40 15.73 0.54
CA THR A 53 -0.39 16.89 -0.34
C THR A 53 0.41 16.47 -1.56
N PHE A 54 0.27 17.22 -2.65
CA PHE A 54 1.00 16.88 -3.88
C PHE A 54 2.51 16.85 -3.61
N GLU A 55 3.04 17.88 -2.97
CA GLU A 55 4.47 17.99 -2.70
C GLU A 55 4.96 16.88 -1.78
N TYR A 56 4.20 16.58 -0.74
CA TYR A 56 4.59 15.54 0.21
C TYR A 56 4.69 14.18 -0.49
N VAL A 57 3.68 13.84 -1.28
CA VAL A 57 3.64 12.55 -1.97
C VAL A 57 4.71 12.49 -3.05
N GLU A 58 4.88 13.56 -3.81
CA GLU A 58 5.91 13.60 -4.86
C GLU A 58 7.29 13.36 -4.27
N GLU A 59 7.58 13.97 -3.12
CA GLU A 59 8.85 13.78 -2.44
C GLU A 59 9.02 12.34 -1.94
N ARG A 60 7.96 11.77 -1.36
CA ARG A 60 8.02 10.41 -0.84
C ARG A 60 8.16 9.36 -1.94
N PHE A 61 7.69 9.67 -3.15
CA PHE A 61 7.77 8.75 -4.28
C PHE A 61 9.07 8.91 -5.08
N ALA A 62 9.86 9.93 -4.78
CA ALA A 62 11.13 10.14 -5.48
C ALA A 62 12.01 8.90 -5.29
N GLY A 63 12.53 8.39 -6.40
CA GLY A 63 13.36 7.19 -6.37
C GLY A 63 12.59 5.87 -6.39
N LEU A 64 11.26 5.92 -6.37
CA LEU A 64 10.44 4.70 -6.39
C LEU A 64 9.74 4.49 -7.73
N LEU A 65 9.86 5.41 -8.66
CA LEU A 65 9.03 5.43 -9.87
C LEU A 65 9.36 4.31 -10.87
N ASP A 66 10.48 3.66 -10.69
CA ASP A 66 10.87 2.50 -11.50
C ASP A 66 10.51 1.17 -10.82
N ARG A 67 9.85 1.22 -9.68
CA ARG A 67 9.42 0.06 -8.91
C ARG A 67 7.91 -0.13 -9.03
N GLU A 68 7.46 -1.37 -8.86
CA GLU A 68 6.04 -1.64 -8.71
C GLU A 68 5.62 -1.19 -7.31
N ILE A 69 4.48 -0.53 -7.22
CA ILE A 69 4.00 0.04 -5.96
C ILE A 69 2.62 -0.53 -5.65
N VAL A 70 2.44 -1.05 -4.43
CA VAL A 70 1.15 -1.55 -3.94
C VAL A 70 0.74 -0.71 -2.75
N VAL A 71 -0.42 -0.08 -2.84
CA VAL A 71 -0.96 0.76 -1.77
C VAL A 71 -2.00 -0.02 -0.99
N THR A 72 -1.99 0.11 0.32
CA THR A 72 -2.93 -0.59 1.19
C THR A 72 -3.52 0.33 2.25
N CYS A 73 -4.68 -0.06 2.75
CA CYS A 73 -5.32 0.58 3.90
C CYS A 73 -6.08 -0.49 4.67
N HIS A 74 -7.03 -0.11 5.52
CA HIS A 74 -7.77 -1.09 6.32
C HIS A 74 -8.66 -1.99 5.46
N ALA A 75 -9.50 -1.41 4.60
CA ALA A 75 -10.52 -2.16 3.85
C ALA A 75 -10.46 -1.95 2.32
N GLY A 76 -9.50 -1.21 1.82
CA GLY A 76 -9.29 -1.04 0.39
C GLY A 76 -9.82 0.26 -0.21
N ILE A 77 -10.65 1.02 0.49
CA ILE A 77 -11.26 2.23 -0.05
C ILE A 77 -10.27 3.40 -0.11
N ARG A 78 -9.60 3.68 1.00
CA ARG A 78 -8.62 4.77 1.06
C ARG A 78 -7.46 4.53 0.11
N SER A 79 -7.00 3.29 0.02
CA SER A 79 -5.88 2.95 -0.86
C SER A 79 -6.27 3.12 -2.32
N TYR A 80 -7.49 2.74 -2.69
CA TYR A 80 -7.97 2.95 -4.04
C TYR A 80 -8.03 4.43 -4.38
N ASN A 81 -8.62 5.23 -3.51
CA ASN A 81 -8.76 6.67 -3.72
C ASN A 81 -7.40 7.37 -3.78
N PHE A 82 -6.47 6.99 -2.92
CA PHE A 82 -5.12 7.54 -2.94
C PHE A 82 -4.41 7.17 -4.24
N SER A 83 -4.52 5.91 -4.66
CA SER A 83 -3.89 5.44 -5.89
C SER A 83 -4.45 6.17 -7.12
N GLN A 84 -5.77 6.35 -7.16
CA GLN A 84 -6.40 7.09 -8.25
C GLN A 84 -5.91 8.55 -8.27
N TRP A 85 -5.81 9.16 -7.10
CA TRP A 85 -5.30 10.52 -6.98
C TRP A 85 -3.87 10.63 -7.51
N CYS A 86 -3.02 9.63 -7.23
CA CYS A 86 -1.65 9.62 -7.75
C CYS A 86 -1.61 9.52 -9.26
N LEU A 87 -2.50 8.73 -9.85
CA LEU A 87 -2.61 8.62 -11.31
C LEU A 87 -3.13 9.94 -11.91
N ASP A 88 -4.16 10.51 -11.31
CA ASP A 88 -4.78 11.74 -11.80
C ASP A 88 -3.81 12.93 -11.76
N ASN A 89 -2.89 12.93 -10.81
CA ASN A 89 -1.90 13.99 -10.66
C ASN A 89 -0.58 13.67 -11.34
N ASN A 90 -0.54 12.59 -12.11
CA ASN A 90 0.64 12.17 -12.87
C ASN A 90 1.87 11.95 -11.99
N ILE A 91 1.66 11.57 -10.74
CA ILE A 91 2.77 11.21 -9.84
C ILE A 91 3.35 9.86 -10.26
N VAL A 92 2.48 8.94 -10.68
CA VAL A 92 2.86 7.63 -11.20
C VAL A 92 2.10 7.35 -12.48
N SER A 93 2.61 6.43 -13.30
CA SER A 93 1.89 5.96 -14.50
C SER A 93 1.15 4.65 -14.24
N GLU A 94 1.58 3.88 -13.25
CA GLU A 94 0.93 2.63 -12.86
C GLU A 94 1.05 2.48 -11.35
N ILE A 95 0.02 1.90 -10.74
CA ILE A 95 0.01 1.67 -9.31
C ILE A 95 -1.01 0.56 -9.01
N TRP A 96 -0.73 -0.21 -7.97
CA TRP A 96 -1.61 -1.27 -7.52
C TRP A 96 -2.30 -0.87 -6.23
N THR A 97 -3.50 -1.38 -6.00
CA THR A 97 -4.19 -1.24 -4.73
C THR A 97 -4.56 -2.63 -4.21
N LEU A 98 -4.33 -2.85 -2.93
CA LEU A 98 -4.66 -4.12 -2.29
C LEU A 98 -6.16 -4.16 -2.01
N GLU A 99 -6.86 -5.11 -2.62
CA GLU A 99 -8.28 -5.30 -2.38
C GLU A 99 -8.48 -5.71 -0.91
N GLU A 100 -9.53 -5.22 -0.30
CA GLU A 100 -9.88 -5.54 1.09
C GLU A 100 -8.84 -5.14 2.12
N GLY A 101 -7.70 -4.60 1.68
CA GLY A 101 -6.70 -4.03 2.58
C GLY A 101 -6.11 -5.04 3.57
N ILE A 102 -5.67 -4.51 4.70
CA ILE A 102 -4.97 -5.30 5.72
C ILE A 102 -5.88 -6.35 6.39
N ASP A 103 -7.19 -6.16 6.34
CA ASP A 103 -8.12 -7.15 6.90
C ASP A 103 -7.93 -8.52 6.24
N ALA A 104 -7.82 -8.55 4.92
CA ALA A 104 -7.62 -9.80 4.20
C ALA A 104 -6.20 -10.33 4.37
N VAL A 105 -5.23 -9.41 4.47
CA VAL A 105 -3.82 -9.77 4.56
C VAL A 105 -3.50 -10.54 5.84
N SER A 106 -4.24 -10.30 6.92
CA SER A 106 -4.01 -10.99 8.18
C SER A 106 -4.13 -12.51 8.05
N TYR A 107 -4.85 -12.99 7.06
CA TYR A 107 -4.98 -14.43 6.82
C TYR A 107 -3.84 -15.01 6.00
N THR A 108 -2.96 -14.18 5.48
CA THR A 108 -1.82 -14.62 4.66
C THR A 108 -0.48 -14.45 5.39
N HIS A 109 -0.51 -14.06 6.66
CA HIS A 109 0.68 -13.83 7.48
C HIS A 109 1.55 -12.67 6.98
N LEU A 110 0.95 -11.72 6.27
CA LEU A 110 1.66 -10.50 5.87
C LEU A 110 1.57 -9.41 6.94
N THR A 111 0.91 -9.68 8.06
CA THR A 111 0.76 -8.71 9.14
C THR A 111 1.28 -9.27 10.46
N LEU A 112 1.62 -8.35 11.35
CA LEU A 112 1.98 -8.67 12.73
C LEU A 112 1.07 -7.89 13.67
N PRO A 113 0.34 -8.57 14.56
CA PRO A 113 -0.43 -7.83 15.58
C PRO A 113 0.53 -7.22 16.58
N THR A 114 0.53 -5.90 16.66
CA THR A 114 1.52 -5.19 17.50
C THR A 114 1.18 -5.20 18.97
N LYS A 115 -0.11 -5.42 19.31
CA LYS A 115 -0.54 -5.41 20.70
C LYS A 115 -0.67 -6.78 21.33
N LEU A 116 -0.37 -7.82 20.61
CA LEU A 116 -0.48 -9.19 21.11
C LEU A 116 0.85 -9.82 21.50
N THR A 117 1.90 -9.08 21.37
CA THR A 117 3.22 -9.55 21.80
C THR A 117 3.34 -9.40 23.30
N VAL A 118 3.38 -10.45 23.97
CA VAL A 118 3.65 -10.47 25.39
C VAL A 118 4.86 -11.34 25.65
#